data_953ce017873c3ce34b54387a6f2b92c1
#
_entry.id   953ce017873c3ce34b54387a6f2b92c1
#
_cell.length_a   1.000
_cell.length_b   1.000
_cell.length_c   1.000
_cell.angle_alpha   90.00
_cell.angle_beta   90.00
_cell.angle_gamma   90.00
#
_symmetry.space_group_name_H-M   'P 1'
#
loop_
_entity.id
_entity.type
_entity.pdbx_description
1 polymer ?
#
loop_
_entity_poly.entity_id
_entity_poly.type
_entity_poly.pdbx_seq_one_letter_code
_entity_poly.pdbx_strand_id
1 'polypeptide(L)'
;MSNIFRTLEFLGLSVWLGSDIFLSFVVAPGAFHLPALNRDQAGAVVGFALTRMHLIGIACGVLVLLVRLLRTKSVVNLAAPAGLCVVLMIALTTVSQMIVTPKMAALRTQMGSIQATAVDSPLLAEFALLHQISVSLESGVLLAGIACAYFMVRELSPS
;
A
#
# COMPACT_ATOMS: atom_id res chain seq x y z
N MET A 1 15.36 10.62 24.59
CA MET A 1 14.01 10.12 24.25
C MET A 1 13.52 10.59 22.88
N SER A 2 13.74 11.84 22.48
CA SER A 2 13.33 12.37 21.16
C SER A 2 13.89 11.57 19.96
N ASN A 3 15.16 11.14 20.01
CA ASN A 3 15.79 10.42 18.90
C ASN A 3 15.21 9.01 18.71
N ILE A 4 14.84 8.30 19.79
CA ILE A 4 14.22 6.98 19.71
C ILE A 4 12.87 7.06 18.99
N PHE A 5 12.03 8.04 19.35
CA PHE A 5 10.74 8.23 18.68
C PHE A 5 10.91 8.55 17.20
N ARG A 6 11.85 9.44 16.84
CA ARG A 6 12.15 9.72 15.44
C ARG A 6 12.63 8.47 14.68
N THR A 7 13.49 7.68 15.29
CA THR A 7 13.95 6.42 14.70
C THR A 7 12.77 5.47 14.44
N LEU A 8 11.84 5.34 15.38
CA LEU A 8 10.65 4.52 15.20
C LEU A 8 9.71 5.05 14.09
N GLU A 9 9.53 6.38 13.99
CA GLU A 9 8.79 6.99 12.88
C GLU A 9 9.43 6.64 11.53
N PHE A 10 10.75 6.78 11.39
CA PHE A 10 11.49 6.44 10.16
C PHE A 10 11.45 4.94 9.85
N LEU A 11 11.62 4.08 10.85
CA LEU A 11 11.55 2.62 10.66
C LEU A 11 10.16 2.19 10.19
N GLY A 12 9.10 2.69 10.81
CA GLY A 12 7.73 2.38 10.38
C GLY A 12 7.46 2.80 8.94
N LEU A 13 7.85 4.02 8.56
CA LEU A 13 7.74 4.49 7.18
C LEU A 13 8.59 3.66 6.22
N SER A 14 9.84 3.33 6.59
CA SER A 14 10.76 2.55 5.75
C SER A 14 10.26 1.14 5.49
N VAL A 15 9.69 0.47 6.50
CA VAL A 15 9.09 -0.86 6.35
C VAL A 15 7.91 -0.80 5.40
N TRP A 16 7.02 0.18 5.57
CA TRP A 16 5.86 0.31 4.68
C TRP A 16 6.26 0.63 3.25
N LEU A 17 7.04 1.70 3.05
CA LEU A 17 7.47 2.15 1.73
C LEU A 17 8.33 1.08 1.02
N GLY A 18 9.24 0.42 1.76
CA GLY A 18 10.07 -0.65 1.22
C GLY A 18 9.26 -1.88 0.81
N SER A 19 8.24 -2.26 1.58
CA SER A 19 7.35 -3.37 1.20
C SER A 19 6.50 -3.05 -0.02
N ASP A 20 6.01 -1.81 -0.16
CA ASP A 20 5.25 -1.35 -1.33
C ASP A 20 6.13 -1.34 -2.58
N ILE A 21 7.32 -0.76 -2.51
CA ILE A 21 8.30 -0.78 -3.61
C ILE A 21 8.64 -2.22 -4.01
N PHE A 22 8.94 -3.08 -3.04
CA PHE A 22 9.31 -4.47 -3.32
C PHE A 22 8.16 -5.25 -3.97
N LEU A 23 6.93 -5.09 -3.47
CA LEU A 23 5.77 -5.73 -4.07
C LEU A 23 5.53 -5.23 -5.49
N SER A 24 5.53 -3.91 -5.70
CA SER A 24 5.15 -3.28 -6.96
C SER A 24 6.18 -3.51 -8.08
N PHE A 25 7.48 -3.48 -7.76
CA PHE A 25 8.55 -3.53 -8.77
C PHE A 25 9.26 -4.88 -8.87
N VAL A 26 9.13 -5.75 -7.88
CA VAL A 26 9.80 -7.05 -7.87
C VAL A 26 8.79 -8.20 -7.85
N VAL A 27 7.93 -8.27 -6.84
CA VAL A 27 7.05 -9.44 -6.64
C VAL A 27 5.97 -9.51 -7.72
N ALA A 28 5.26 -8.41 -7.97
CA ALA A 28 4.16 -8.40 -8.93
C ALA A 28 4.66 -8.68 -10.36
N PRO A 29 5.62 -7.93 -10.93
CA PRO A 29 6.11 -8.25 -12.26
C PRO A 29 6.79 -9.63 -12.31
N GLY A 30 7.55 -10.02 -11.27
CA GLY A 30 8.20 -11.32 -11.20
C GLY A 30 7.21 -12.48 -11.28
N ALA A 31 6.12 -12.44 -10.53
CA ALA A 31 5.11 -13.50 -10.53
C ALA A 31 4.49 -13.71 -11.93
N PHE A 32 4.26 -12.64 -12.68
CA PHE A 32 3.69 -12.71 -14.02
C PHE A 32 4.70 -13.07 -15.13
N HIS A 33 6.01 -12.99 -14.86
CA HIS A 33 7.06 -13.37 -15.81
C HIS A 33 7.59 -14.80 -15.59
N LEU A 34 7.26 -15.43 -14.47
CA LEU A 34 7.72 -16.80 -14.19
C LEU A 34 6.95 -17.82 -15.05
N PRO A 35 7.65 -18.61 -15.92
CA PRO A 35 7.00 -19.61 -16.78
C PRO A 35 6.26 -20.72 -16.00
N ALA A 36 6.63 -20.94 -14.75
CA ALA A 36 6.04 -21.94 -13.87
C ALA A 36 4.64 -21.55 -13.34
N LEU A 37 4.25 -20.27 -13.46
CA LEU A 37 2.97 -19.77 -12.96
C LEU A 37 2.06 -19.39 -14.14
N ASN A 38 0.82 -19.88 -14.11
CA ASN A 38 -0.21 -19.33 -14.99
C ASN A 38 -0.74 -18.00 -14.43
N ARG A 39 -1.54 -17.26 -15.22
CA ARG A 39 -2.07 -15.94 -14.83
C ARG A 39 -2.90 -15.98 -13.54
N ASP A 40 -3.66 -17.05 -13.33
CA ASP A 40 -4.48 -17.21 -12.14
C ASP A 40 -3.62 -17.43 -10.89
N GLN A 41 -2.59 -18.26 -11.00
CA GLN A 41 -1.63 -18.52 -9.93
C GLN A 41 -0.80 -17.28 -9.59
N ALA A 42 -0.25 -16.60 -10.60
CA ALA A 42 0.47 -15.35 -10.42
C ALA A 42 -0.40 -14.30 -9.71
N GLY A 43 -1.63 -14.12 -10.18
CA GLY A 43 -2.59 -13.22 -9.56
C GLY A 43 -2.98 -13.60 -8.12
N ALA A 44 -3.03 -14.90 -7.78
CA ALA A 44 -3.28 -15.37 -6.42
C ALA A 44 -2.09 -15.03 -5.49
N VAL A 45 -0.86 -15.27 -5.94
CA VAL A 45 0.37 -14.94 -5.18
C VAL A 45 0.45 -13.43 -4.91
N VAL A 46 0.27 -12.61 -5.95
CA VAL A 46 0.31 -11.15 -5.82
C VAL A 46 -0.82 -10.65 -4.92
N GLY A 47 -2.03 -11.16 -5.06
CA GLY A 47 -3.17 -10.78 -4.21
C GLY A 47 -2.95 -11.14 -2.73
N PHE A 48 -2.36 -12.30 -2.44
CA PHE A 48 -1.98 -12.68 -1.08
C PHE A 48 -0.91 -11.73 -0.51
N ALA A 49 0.16 -11.46 -1.28
CA ALA A 49 1.24 -10.58 -0.87
C ALA A 49 0.74 -9.14 -0.64
N LEU A 50 -0.13 -8.62 -1.53
CA LEU A 50 -0.76 -7.31 -1.43
C LEU A 50 -1.57 -7.18 -0.13
N THR A 51 -2.41 -8.18 0.18
CA THR A 51 -3.20 -8.18 1.41
C THR A 51 -2.31 -8.10 2.66
N ARG A 52 -1.21 -8.86 2.69
CA ARG A 52 -0.25 -8.85 3.81
C ARG A 52 0.49 -7.52 3.91
N MET A 53 0.91 -6.97 2.78
CA MET A 53 1.53 -5.65 2.71
C MET A 53 0.59 -4.56 3.24
N HIS A 54 -0.69 -4.55 2.84
CA HIS A 54 -1.68 -3.60 3.34
C HIS A 54 -1.82 -3.64 4.87
N LEU A 55 -1.92 -4.83 5.45
CA LEU A 55 -2.03 -4.99 6.91
C LEU A 55 -0.78 -4.47 7.63
N ILE A 56 0.42 -4.83 7.13
CA ILE A 56 1.68 -4.35 7.66
C ILE A 56 1.78 -2.82 7.52
N GLY A 57 1.42 -2.29 6.35
CA GLY A 57 1.44 -0.85 6.07
C GLY A 57 0.54 -0.05 7.01
N ILE A 58 -0.72 -0.49 7.19
CA ILE A 58 -1.66 0.15 8.13
C ILE A 58 -1.10 0.10 9.56
N ALA A 59 -0.58 -1.05 9.99
CA ALA A 59 0.02 -1.18 11.33
C ALA A 59 1.22 -0.24 11.50
N CYS A 60 2.11 -0.14 10.51
CA CYS A 60 3.23 0.80 10.51
C CYS A 60 2.75 2.25 10.54
N GLY A 61 1.75 2.59 9.73
CA GLY A 61 1.18 3.95 9.71
C GLY A 61 0.57 4.36 11.04
N VAL A 62 -0.20 3.47 11.66
CA VAL A 62 -0.76 3.69 13.01
C VAL A 62 0.37 3.86 14.02
N LEU A 63 1.40 3.01 13.98
CA LEU A 63 2.58 3.14 14.84
C LEU A 63 3.25 4.50 14.66
N VAL A 64 3.49 4.94 13.42
CA VAL A 64 4.10 6.25 13.12
C VAL A 64 3.27 7.38 13.72
N LEU A 65 1.94 7.38 13.56
CA LEU A 65 1.06 8.43 14.11
C LEU A 65 1.07 8.42 15.65
N LEU A 66 1.04 7.23 16.27
CA LEU A 66 1.10 7.09 17.73
C LEU A 66 2.43 7.62 18.30
N VAL A 67 3.54 7.20 17.70
CA VAL A 67 4.90 7.63 18.10
C VAL A 67 5.04 9.15 17.94
N ARG A 68 4.52 9.70 16.82
CA ARG A 68 4.49 11.13 16.57
C ARG A 68 3.69 11.89 17.64
N LEU A 69 2.51 11.39 17.99
CA LEU A 69 1.68 11.96 19.05
C LEU A 69 2.39 11.94 20.40
N LEU A 70 3.02 10.82 20.78
CA LEU A 70 3.77 10.68 22.02
C LEU A 70 4.98 11.63 22.08
N ARG A 71 5.66 11.81 20.94
CA ARG A 71 6.82 12.70 20.81
C ARG A 71 6.43 14.17 20.94
N THR A 72 5.37 14.58 20.27
CA THR A 72 4.98 15.99 20.17
C THR A 72 3.99 16.42 21.25
N LYS A 73 3.31 15.47 21.89
CA LYS A 73 2.24 15.67 22.87
C LYS A 73 1.13 16.61 22.38
N SER A 74 0.93 16.70 21.06
CA SER A 74 -0.04 17.58 20.44
C SER A 74 -0.65 16.92 19.20
N VAL A 75 -1.98 16.84 19.18
CA VAL A 75 -2.75 16.35 18.03
C VAL A 75 -2.62 17.27 16.81
N VAL A 76 -2.35 18.57 17.01
CA VAL A 76 -2.14 19.53 15.93
C VAL A 76 -0.93 19.13 15.06
N ASN A 77 0.08 18.50 15.65
CA ASN A 77 1.25 18.03 14.91
C ASN A 77 0.97 16.80 14.02
N LEU A 78 -0.17 16.14 14.18
CA LEU A 78 -0.63 15.13 13.20
C LEU A 78 -1.11 15.79 11.90
N ALA A 79 -1.54 17.05 11.96
CA ALA A 79 -1.89 17.85 10.78
C ALA A 79 -0.65 18.49 10.09
N ALA A 80 0.55 18.31 10.62
CA ALA A 80 1.77 18.68 9.90
C ALA A 80 1.93 17.85 8.61
N PRO A 81 2.63 18.35 7.57
CA PRO A 81 2.69 17.70 6.26
C PRO A 81 3.05 16.21 6.30
N ALA A 82 4.04 15.84 7.12
CA ALA A 82 4.41 14.42 7.28
C ALA A 82 3.26 13.57 7.88
N GLY A 83 2.56 14.09 8.89
CA GLY A 83 1.41 13.39 9.50
C GLY A 83 0.25 13.23 8.51
N LEU A 84 -0.06 14.28 7.75
CA LEU A 84 -1.09 14.22 6.69
C LEU A 84 -0.76 13.19 5.62
N CYS A 85 0.51 13.08 5.21
CA CYS A 85 0.94 12.04 4.28
C CYS A 85 0.65 10.64 4.84
N VAL A 86 0.97 10.38 6.11
CA VAL A 86 0.70 9.06 6.73
C VAL A 86 -0.80 8.79 6.81
N VAL A 87 -1.62 9.77 7.17
CA VAL A 87 -3.09 9.64 7.18
C VAL A 87 -3.62 9.33 5.78
N LEU A 88 -3.11 10.01 4.75
CA LEU A 88 -3.47 9.76 3.35
C LEU A 88 -3.09 8.33 2.94
N MET A 89 -1.87 7.88 3.26
CA MET A 89 -1.42 6.51 2.99
C MET A 89 -2.36 5.48 3.63
N ILE A 90 -2.70 5.65 4.91
CA ILE A 90 -3.65 4.76 5.63
C ILE A 90 -5.01 4.76 4.92
N ALA A 91 -5.54 5.92 4.54
CA ALA A 91 -6.83 6.04 3.88
C ALA A 91 -6.85 5.31 2.53
N LEU A 92 -5.85 5.56 1.66
CA LEU A 92 -5.75 4.91 0.35
C LEU A 92 -5.62 3.39 0.48
N THR A 93 -4.75 2.91 1.39
CA THR A 93 -4.56 1.48 1.65
C THR A 93 -5.82 0.84 2.22
N THR A 94 -6.54 1.53 3.10
CA THR A 94 -7.81 1.03 3.67
C THR A 94 -8.88 0.91 2.58
N VAL A 95 -8.99 1.89 1.67
CA VAL A 95 -9.89 1.82 0.52
C VAL A 95 -9.53 0.64 -0.39
N SER A 96 -8.25 0.46 -0.71
CA SER A 96 -7.76 -0.69 -1.49
C SER A 96 -8.12 -2.01 -0.82
N GLN A 97 -7.83 -2.16 0.48
CA GLN A 97 -8.04 -3.40 1.22
C GLN A 97 -9.52 -3.74 1.47
N MET A 98 -10.35 -2.75 1.79
CA MET A 98 -11.73 -2.98 2.22
C MET A 98 -12.74 -2.94 1.08
N ILE A 99 -12.42 -2.28 -0.03
CA ILE A 99 -13.36 -2.09 -1.15
C ILE A 99 -12.86 -2.81 -2.40
N VAL A 100 -11.64 -2.51 -2.85
CA VAL A 100 -11.15 -3.01 -4.15
C VAL A 100 -10.78 -4.49 -4.08
N THR A 101 -9.98 -4.88 -3.08
CA THR A 101 -9.52 -6.26 -2.91
C THR A 101 -10.67 -7.28 -2.82
N PRO A 102 -11.73 -7.09 -1.99
CA PRO A 102 -12.82 -8.06 -1.92
C PRO A 102 -13.66 -8.12 -3.20
N LYS A 103 -13.85 -6.99 -3.91
CA LYS A 103 -14.55 -6.98 -5.20
C LYS A 103 -13.77 -7.78 -6.26
N MET A 104 -12.46 -7.58 -6.34
CA MET A 104 -11.60 -8.35 -7.25
C MET A 104 -11.61 -9.85 -6.91
N ALA A 105 -11.61 -10.21 -5.63
CA ALA A 105 -11.72 -11.60 -5.18
C ALA A 105 -13.05 -12.22 -5.58
N ALA A 106 -14.17 -11.49 -5.42
CA ALA A 106 -15.50 -11.95 -5.83
C ALA A 106 -15.59 -12.18 -7.35
N LEU A 107 -15.04 -11.27 -8.17
CA LEU A 107 -14.99 -11.44 -9.62
C LEU A 107 -14.14 -12.64 -10.03
N ARG A 108 -13.01 -12.89 -9.38
CA ARG A 108 -12.21 -14.11 -9.61
C ARG A 108 -13.00 -15.37 -9.34
N THR A 109 -13.75 -15.41 -8.24
CA THR A 109 -14.59 -16.56 -7.90
C THR A 109 -15.70 -16.78 -8.93
N GLN A 110 -16.32 -15.70 -9.43
CA GLN A 110 -17.36 -15.78 -10.47
C GLN A 110 -16.81 -16.27 -11.82
N MET A 111 -15.62 -15.83 -12.21
CA MET A 111 -14.96 -16.25 -13.46
C MET A 111 -14.41 -17.67 -13.38
N GLY A 112 -14.06 -18.15 -12.18
CA GLY A 112 -13.33 -19.41 -11.98
C GLY A 112 -11.89 -19.36 -12.47
N SER A 113 -11.64 -18.86 -13.68
CA SER A 113 -10.31 -18.63 -14.26
C SER A 113 -10.29 -17.36 -15.09
N ILE A 114 -9.41 -16.43 -14.74
CA ILE A 114 -9.19 -15.18 -15.50
C ILE A 114 -8.64 -15.54 -16.89
N GLN A 115 -7.74 -16.53 -16.95
CA GLN A 115 -7.08 -16.93 -18.20
C GLN A 115 -8.04 -17.59 -19.18
N ALA A 116 -9.05 -18.34 -18.69
CA ALA A 116 -10.04 -19.01 -19.53
C ALA A 116 -11.27 -18.15 -19.84
N THR A 117 -11.42 -16.99 -19.20
CA THR A 117 -12.55 -16.09 -19.44
C THR A 117 -12.42 -15.40 -20.80
N ALA A 118 -13.53 -15.35 -21.54
CA ALA A 118 -13.59 -14.71 -22.86
C ALA A 118 -13.19 -13.22 -22.77
N VAL A 119 -12.46 -12.73 -23.78
CA VAL A 119 -11.89 -11.37 -23.81
C VAL A 119 -12.97 -10.28 -23.78
N ASP A 120 -14.13 -10.57 -24.34
CA ASP A 120 -15.32 -9.69 -24.39
C ASP A 120 -16.23 -9.82 -23.16
N SER A 121 -15.84 -10.62 -22.16
CA SER A 121 -16.61 -10.81 -20.95
C SER A 121 -16.71 -9.52 -20.12
N PRO A 122 -17.92 -9.08 -19.72
CA PRO A 122 -18.07 -7.93 -18.85
C PRO A 122 -17.41 -8.12 -17.48
N LEU A 123 -17.31 -9.35 -16.96
CA LEU A 123 -16.58 -9.65 -15.71
C LEU A 123 -15.09 -9.36 -15.84
N LEU A 124 -14.49 -9.69 -16.99
CA LEU A 124 -13.08 -9.42 -17.24
C LEU A 124 -12.82 -7.91 -17.37
N ALA A 125 -13.73 -7.17 -18.01
CA ALA A 125 -13.64 -5.72 -18.14
C ALA A 125 -13.75 -5.03 -16.76
N GLU A 126 -14.69 -5.47 -15.91
CA GLU A 126 -14.83 -4.94 -14.54
C GLU A 126 -13.59 -5.27 -13.68
N PHE A 127 -13.07 -6.50 -13.80
CA PHE A 127 -11.84 -6.88 -13.12
C PHE A 127 -10.65 -6.02 -13.54
N ALA A 128 -10.49 -5.74 -14.84
CA ALA A 128 -9.43 -4.90 -15.36
C ALA A 128 -9.54 -3.45 -14.83
N LEU A 129 -10.75 -2.89 -14.75
CA LEU A 129 -10.99 -1.57 -14.16
C LEU A 129 -10.60 -1.54 -12.67
N LEU A 130 -11.04 -2.52 -11.89
CA LEU A 130 -10.68 -2.61 -10.47
C LEU A 130 -9.16 -2.78 -10.28
N HIS A 131 -8.51 -3.54 -11.17
CA HIS A 131 -7.05 -3.66 -11.14
C HIS A 131 -6.36 -2.33 -11.39
N GLN A 132 -6.81 -1.53 -12.37
CA GLN A 132 -6.29 -0.18 -12.61
C GLN A 132 -6.49 0.74 -11.40
N ILE A 133 -7.66 0.68 -10.76
CA ILE A 133 -7.94 1.43 -9.53
C ILE A 133 -6.97 1.00 -8.42
N SER A 134 -6.76 -0.31 -8.21
CA SER A 134 -5.80 -0.83 -7.24
C SER A 134 -4.39 -0.28 -7.48
N VAL A 135 -3.90 -0.36 -8.72
CA VAL A 135 -2.56 0.16 -9.09
C VAL A 135 -2.47 1.67 -8.84
N SER A 136 -3.54 2.42 -9.13
CA SER A 136 -3.56 3.87 -8.88
C SER A 136 -3.53 4.22 -7.40
N LEU A 137 -4.23 3.45 -6.56
CA LEU A 137 -4.21 3.62 -5.10
C LEU A 137 -2.81 3.32 -4.54
N GLU A 138 -2.17 2.22 -4.96
CA GLU A 138 -0.81 1.87 -4.55
C GLU A 138 0.22 2.92 -5.01
N SER A 139 0.08 3.43 -6.23
CA SER A 139 0.91 4.54 -6.72
C SER A 139 0.72 5.80 -5.87
N GLY A 140 -0.50 6.08 -5.44
CA GLY A 140 -0.81 7.17 -4.51
C GLY A 140 -0.15 6.98 -3.14
N VAL A 141 -0.16 5.76 -2.60
CA VAL A 141 0.53 5.40 -1.34
C VAL A 141 2.04 5.61 -1.49
N LEU A 142 2.62 5.13 -2.58
CA LEU A 142 4.05 5.30 -2.88
C LEU A 142 4.47 6.77 -2.93
N LEU A 143 3.73 7.59 -3.68
CA LEU A 143 4.01 9.02 -3.80
C LEU A 143 3.85 9.76 -2.46
N ALA A 144 2.78 9.45 -1.71
CA ALA A 144 2.57 10.00 -0.38
C ALA A 144 3.68 9.58 0.59
N GLY A 145 4.18 8.34 0.50
CA GLY A 145 5.30 7.83 1.29
C GLY A 145 6.61 8.55 1.01
N ILE A 146 6.92 8.81 -0.27
CA ILE A 146 8.10 9.61 -0.67
C ILE A 146 7.98 11.05 -0.14
N ALA A 147 6.81 11.68 -0.30
CA ALA A 147 6.57 13.01 0.25
C ALA A 147 6.69 13.03 1.78
N CYS A 148 6.18 12.01 2.46
CA CYS A 148 6.31 11.84 3.91
C CYS A 148 7.78 11.79 4.33
N ALA A 149 8.61 10.98 3.67
CA ALA A 149 10.03 10.89 3.93
C ALA A 149 10.72 12.26 3.78
N TYR A 150 10.41 12.99 2.71
CA TYR A 150 10.92 14.34 2.49
C TYR A 150 10.55 15.30 3.62
N PHE A 151 9.28 15.34 4.04
CA PHE A 151 8.84 16.21 5.13
C PHE A 151 9.43 15.82 6.48
N MET A 152 9.59 14.51 6.75
CA MET A 152 10.27 14.03 7.96
C MET A 152 11.73 14.51 8.02
N VAL A 153 12.45 14.46 6.89
CA VAL A 153 13.82 14.95 6.81
C VAL A 153 13.88 16.47 7.03
N ARG A 154 12.96 17.23 6.45
CA ARG A 154 12.88 18.68 6.68
C ARG A 154 12.65 19.05 8.15
N GLU A 155 11.89 18.23 8.89
CA GLU A 155 11.69 18.44 10.34
C GLU A 155 12.95 18.19 11.18
N LEU A 156 14.01 17.61 10.60
CA LEU A 156 15.31 17.39 11.24
C LEU A 156 16.26 18.56 11.03
N SER A 157 16.10 19.32 9.93
CA SER A 157 16.95 20.44 9.60
C SER A 157 16.67 21.61 10.55
N PRO A 158 17.68 22.16 11.25
CA PRO A 158 17.50 23.39 12.00
C PRO A 158 17.16 24.53 11.02
N SER A 159 16.09 25.27 11.30
CA SER A 159 15.76 26.53 10.62
C SER A 159 16.72 27.63 11.03
#